data_030ee503b7695e7308185afb8f13fb59
#
_entry.id   030ee503b7695e7308185afb8f13fb59
#
_cell.length_a   1.000
_cell.length_b   1.000
_cell.length_c   1.000
_cell.angle_alpha   90.00
_cell.angle_beta   90.00
_cell.angle_gamma   90.00
#
_symmetry.space_group_name_H-M   'P 1'
#
loop_
_entity.id
_entity.type
_entity.pdbx_description
1 polymer ?
#
loop_
_entity_poly.entity_id
_entity_poly.type
_entity_poly.pdbx_seq_one_letter_code
_entity_poly.pdbx_strand_id
1 'polypeptide(L)'
;MSIPVLLAVTGAPWEADVVRRAERAPGIRVVRRCVDIADVMAAAASGQARAVLLADDLPRLTSDAVAALHARRIAVVALVDPSENGEPFGTEDRLSRMGIERILPADVSPEDLGRAVTEAVDAGPPITASHFSGGFVPVTPETAGNPPPEYSNGSGRMIAVWGPTGAPGRTTVAVGLASELAAKGVPTLLADADVYGGTVAQQLGMLDETSGLAAAARSAASGALDMPMLAKHARQVEPRLLVLTGLSRADRWTELRPAAVESIWSTARMLAPCTVVDVGFCIESDEEISFDSLAPRRNGATLATLEEADEVIVVGAADPVGLTRLIRAIHELRAVVPSADIRVVVNRLRSGSLGSSPADAVTEALDRYAGVPVTALLPNDQNAVDAAMAAGRTLADAARSSKVRKALQQLAAVVAEGFPSRAHQDPRLRVG
;
A
#
# COMPACT_ATOMS: atom_id res chain seq x y z
N MET A 1 -26.23 -20.10 23.18
CA MET A 1 -25.48 -20.98 22.26
C MET A 1 -23.99 -20.74 22.48
N SER A 2 -23.15 -21.78 22.53
CA SER A 2 -21.71 -21.61 22.68
C SER A 2 -21.04 -21.30 21.36
N ILE A 3 -20.12 -20.33 21.31
CA ILE A 3 -19.33 -19.94 20.15
C ILE A 3 -18.26 -21.01 19.90
N PRO A 4 -18.18 -21.62 18.72
CA PRO A 4 -17.15 -22.59 18.38
C PRO A 4 -15.82 -21.86 18.12
N VAL A 5 -14.74 -22.29 18.82
CA VAL A 5 -13.43 -21.62 18.82
C VAL A 5 -12.33 -22.60 18.43
N LEU A 6 -11.40 -22.15 17.59
CA LEU A 6 -10.12 -22.81 17.35
C LEU A 6 -9.12 -22.34 18.40
N LEU A 7 -8.24 -23.23 18.84
CA LEU A 7 -7.19 -22.91 19.81
C LEU A 7 -5.82 -23.23 19.23
N ALA A 8 -4.97 -22.20 19.05
CA ALA A 8 -3.65 -22.27 18.43
C ALA A 8 -2.58 -21.64 19.34
N VAL A 9 -2.30 -22.34 20.43
CA VAL A 9 -1.34 -21.90 21.47
C VAL A 9 -0.22 -22.93 21.70
N THR A 10 -0.02 -23.80 20.72
CA THR A 10 0.94 -24.91 20.84
C THR A 10 2.37 -24.42 20.93
N GLY A 11 3.09 -24.92 21.92
CA GLY A 11 4.50 -24.58 22.18
C GLY A 11 4.67 -23.42 23.16
N ALA A 12 3.63 -22.67 23.51
CA ALA A 12 3.71 -21.62 24.51
C ALA A 12 3.92 -22.21 25.91
N PRO A 13 4.76 -21.62 26.78
CA PRO A 13 4.99 -22.10 28.14
C PRO A 13 3.70 -22.25 28.98
N TRP A 14 2.71 -21.43 28.66
CA TRP A 14 1.40 -21.34 29.34
C TRP A 14 0.29 -22.13 28.61
N GLU A 15 0.62 -22.92 27.56
CA GLU A 15 -0.36 -23.67 26.75
C GLU A 15 -1.36 -24.46 27.60
N ALA A 16 -0.85 -25.28 28.56
CA ALA A 16 -1.70 -26.14 29.38
C ALA A 16 -2.70 -25.37 30.23
N ASP A 17 -2.32 -24.18 30.70
CA ASP A 17 -3.17 -23.31 31.51
C ASP A 17 -4.26 -22.65 30.69
N VAL A 18 -3.93 -22.16 29.51
CA VAL A 18 -4.91 -21.58 28.58
C VAL A 18 -5.91 -22.61 28.09
N VAL A 19 -5.48 -23.85 27.78
CA VAL A 19 -6.39 -24.94 27.41
C VAL A 19 -7.43 -25.14 28.51
N ARG A 20 -6.99 -25.25 29.77
CA ARG A 20 -7.91 -25.43 30.91
C ARG A 20 -8.87 -24.26 31.11
N ARG A 21 -8.40 -23.02 30.88
CA ARG A 21 -9.23 -21.81 31.00
C ARG A 21 -10.24 -21.76 29.84
N ALA A 22 -9.84 -22.02 28.61
CA ALA A 22 -10.72 -22.02 27.45
C ALA A 22 -11.83 -23.08 27.54
N GLU A 23 -11.53 -24.26 28.11
CA GLU A 23 -12.53 -25.31 28.33
C GLU A 23 -13.56 -24.94 29.42
N ARG A 24 -13.19 -24.06 30.37
CA ARG A 24 -14.06 -23.55 31.43
C ARG A 24 -14.74 -22.24 31.09
N ALA A 25 -14.32 -21.55 30.03
CA ALA A 25 -14.83 -20.24 29.68
C ALA A 25 -16.31 -20.29 29.27
N PRO A 26 -17.18 -19.51 29.87
CA PRO A 26 -18.59 -19.50 29.55
C PRO A 26 -18.84 -18.94 28.16
N GLY A 27 -19.81 -19.49 27.45
CA GLY A 27 -20.22 -18.99 26.13
C GLY A 27 -19.35 -19.44 24.95
N ILE A 28 -18.23 -20.09 25.19
CA ILE A 28 -17.37 -20.62 24.13
C ILE A 28 -17.23 -22.15 24.19
N ARG A 29 -16.81 -22.75 23.08
CA ARG A 29 -16.52 -24.19 23.01
C ARG A 29 -15.34 -24.42 22.08
N VAL A 30 -14.24 -24.95 22.60
CA VAL A 30 -13.08 -25.33 21.78
C VAL A 30 -13.49 -26.51 20.88
N VAL A 31 -13.42 -26.31 19.57
CA VAL A 31 -13.80 -27.33 18.58
C VAL A 31 -12.58 -28.04 18.03
N ARG A 32 -11.42 -27.37 18.00
CA ARG A 32 -10.17 -27.95 17.54
C ARG A 32 -8.97 -27.23 18.15
N ARG A 33 -7.91 -27.98 18.40
CA ARG A 33 -6.58 -27.45 18.72
C ARG A 33 -5.73 -27.52 17.46
N CYS A 34 -5.10 -26.42 17.12
CA CYS A 34 -4.27 -26.24 15.93
C CYS A 34 -2.81 -26.07 16.33
N VAL A 35 -1.89 -26.64 15.57
CA VAL A 35 -0.45 -26.60 15.89
C VAL A 35 0.25 -25.38 15.29
N ASP A 36 -0.24 -24.86 14.17
CA ASP A 36 0.30 -23.69 13.49
C ASP A 36 -0.80 -22.94 12.71
N ILE A 37 -0.41 -21.85 12.06
CA ILE A 37 -1.36 -21.05 11.28
C ILE A 37 -1.94 -21.81 10.08
N ALA A 38 -1.21 -22.76 9.48
CA ALA A 38 -1.71 -23.55 8.36
C ALA A 38 -2.83 -24.47 8.81
N ASP A 39 -2.70 -25.07 10.00
CA ASP A 39 -3.76 -25.91 10.60
C ASP A 39 -4.98 -25.05 10.99
N VAL A 40 -4.77 -23.84 11.51
CA VAL A 40 -5.85 -22.87 11.76
C VAL A 40 -6.60 -22.56 10.47
N MET A 41 -5.90 -22.27 9.38
CA MET A 41 -6.51 -21.94 8.10
C MET A 41 -7.30 -23.12 7.50
N ALA A 42 -6.76 -24.33 7.59
CA ALA A 42 -7.46 -25.54 7.17
C ALA A 42 -8.73 -25.79 8.00
N ALA A 43 -8.65 -25.58 9.31
CA ALA A 43 -9.80 -25.71 10.20
C ALA A 43 -10.84 -24.61 9.95
N ALA A 44 -10.39 -23.37 9.69
CA ALA A 44 -11.24 -22.23 9.36
C ALA A 44 -12.04 -22.45 8.06
N ALA A 45 -11.41 -23.07 7.06
CA ALA A 45 -12.06 -23.39 5.79
C ALA A 45 -13.22 -24.38 5.93
N SER A 46 -13.26 -25.20 6.99
CA SER A 46 -14.38 -26.12 7.27
C SER A 46 -15.66 -25.43 7.74
N GLY A 47 -15.62 -24.12 8.04
CA GLY A 47 -16.76 -23.33 8.50
C GLY A 47 -17.27 -23.67 9.92
N GLN A 48 -16.51 -24.49 10.68
CA GLN A 48 -16.93 -24.96 11.99
C GLN A 48 -16.60 -24.01 13.14
N ALA A 49 -15.82 -22.96 12.90
CA ALA A 49 -15.38 -22.00 13.90
C ALA A 49 -15.87 -20.59 13.61
N ARG A 50 -16.07 -19.80 14.67
CA ARG A 50 -16.40 -18.38 14.61
C ARG A 50 -15.33 -17.48 15.22
N ALA A 51 -14.43 -18.07 15.99
CA ALA A 51 -13.28 -17.35 16.54
C ALA A 51 -12.06 -18.27 16.61
N VAL A 52 -10.89 -17.65 16.72
CA VAL A 52 -9.62 -18.30 17.02
C VAL A 52 -8.94 -17.59 18.17
N LEU A 53 -8.43 -18.38 19.13
CA LEU A 53 -7.49 -17.97 20.17
C LEU A 53 -6.11 -18.40 19.73
N LEU A 54 -5.17 -17.49 19.60
CA LEU A 54 -3.82 -17.78 19.15
C LEU A 54 -2.74 -17.16 20.04
N ALA A 55 -1.60 -17.82 20.14
CA ALA A 55 -0.43 -17.26 20.78
C ALA A 55 0.19 -16.17 19.88
N ASP A 56 0.72 -15.11 20.48
CA ASP A 56 1.34 -13.99 19.78
C ASP A 56 2.60 -14.41 18.97
N ASP A 57 3.28 -15.47 19.40
CA ASP A 57 4.46 -16.06 18.76
C ASP A 57 4.14 -17.25 17.85
N LEU A 58 2.85 -17.46 17.51
CA LEU A 58 2.43 -18.60 16.66
C LEU A 58 3.24 -18.63 15.36
N PRO A 59 3.90 -19.76 15.04
CA PRO A 59 4.73 -19.87 13.85
C PRO A 59 4.00 -19.52 12.56
N ARG A 60 4.62 -18.64 11.74
CA ARG A 60 4.09 -18.16 10.47
C ARG A 60 2.81 -17.32 10.57
N LEU A 61 2.50 -16.77 11.74
CA LEU A 61 1.45 -15.77 11.86
C LEU A 61 1.84 -14.53 11.03
N THR A 62 0.95 -14.13 10.13
CA THR A 62 1.16 -12.98 9.24
C THR A 62 -0.13 -12.16 9.12
N SER A 63 -0.01 -10.89 8.73
CA SER A 63 -1.16 -10.01 8.46
C SER A 63 -2.10 -10.61 7.39
N ASP A 64 -1.57 -11.27 6.37
CA ASP A 64 -2.39 -11.97 5.36
C ASP A 64 -3.22 -13.11 5.95
N ALA A 65 -2.66 -13.87 6.88
CA ALA A 65 -3.40 -14.94 7.56
C ALA A 65 -4.53 -14.37 8.42
N VAL A 66 -4.26 -13.27 9.14
CA VAL A 66 -5.27 -12.55 9.93
C VAL A 66 -6.37 -11.99 9.02
N ALA A 67 -6.01 -11.32 7.94
CA ALA A 67 -6.97 -10.79 6.96
C ALA A 67 -7.84 -11.90 6.34
N ALA A 68 -7.24 -13.07 6.02
CA ALA A 68 -7.99 -14.20 5.49
C ALA A 68 -8.95 -14.84 6.51
N LEU A 69 -8.62 -14.80 7.81
CA LEU A 69 -9.56 -15.22 8.88
C LEU A 69 -10.71 -14.22 8.98
N HIS A 70 -10.44 -12.93 8.94
CA HIS A 70 -11.46 -11.87 8.96
C HIS A 70 -12.38 -11.95 7.74
N ALA A 71 -11.85 -12.20 6.53
CA ALA A 71 -12.65 -12.40 5.32
C ALA A 71 -13.64 -13.58 5.46
N ARG A 72 -13.31 -14.60 6.27
CA ARG A 72 -14.20 -15.72 6.62
C ARG A 72 -15.10 -15.44 7.83
N ARG A 73 -15.14 -14.20 8.33
CA ARG A 73 -15.87 -13.78 9.52
C ARG A 73 -15.49 -14.56 10.79
N ILE A 74 -14.20 -14.92 10.90
CA ILE A 74 -13.63 -15.52 12.09
C ILE A 74 -12.96 -14.42 12.91
N ALA A 75 -13.43 -14.22 14.13
CA ALA A 75 -12.82 -13.26 15.06
C ALA A 75 -11.46 -13.78 15.55
N VAL A 76 -10.45 -12.92 15.61
CA VAL A 76 -9.10 -13.26 16.06
C VAL A 76 -8.84 -12.63 17.43
N VAL A 77 -8.45 -13.45 18.39
CA VAL A 77 -8.07 -13.02 19.75
C VAL A 77 -6.66 -13.54 20.01
N ALA A 78 -5.72 -12.65 20.26
CA ALA A 78 -4.35 -13.02 20.60
C ALA A 78 -4.19 -13.13 22.14
N LEU A 79 -3.37 -14.09 22.55
CA LEU A 79 -2.95 -14.30 23.92
C LEU A 79 -1.45 -14.04 24.03
N VAL A 80 -1.06 -13.17 24.97
CA VAL A 80 0.33 -12.76 25.19
C VAL A 80 0.83 -13.24 26.55
N ASP A 81 2.12 -13.56 26.65
CA ASP A 81 2.72 -13.97 27.92
C ASP A 81 2.76 -12.79 28.90
N PRO A 82 2.11 -12.90 30.08
CA PRO A 82 2.14 -11.83 31.08
C PRO A 82 3.52 -11.60 31.70
N SER A 83 4.45 -12.55 31.55
CA SER A 83 5.81 -12.44 32.10
C SER A 83 6.78 -11.68 31.20
N GLU A 84 6.47 -11.51 29.92
CA GLU A 84 7.25 -10.72 28.96
C GLU A 84 7.04 -9.20 29.11
N ASN A 85 6.44 -8.72 30.19
CA ASN A 85 6.20 -7.32 30.53
C ASN A 85 7.45 -6.43 30.67
N GLY A 86 8.60 -6.82 30.07
CA GLY A 86 9.80 -6.00 29.95
C GLY A 86 9.74 -4.96 28.83
N GLU A 87 8.94 -5.19 27.77
CA GLU A 87 8.64 -4.25 26.69
C GLU A 87 7.15 -4.29 26.33
N PRO A 88 6.26 -3.73 27.15
CA PRO A 88 4.80 -3.87 26.97
C PRO A 88 4.25 -3.22 25.67
N PHE A 89 4.99 -2.29 25.07
CA PHE A 89 4.52 -1.58 23.89
C PHE A 89 4.83 -2.29 22.55
N GLY A 90 5.77 -3.24 22.51
CA GLY A 90 6.21 -3.85 21.25
C GLY A 90 5.25 -4.93 20.71
N THR A 91 4.79 -5.85 21.56
CA THR A 91 4.00 -7.01 21.13
C THR A 91 2.56 -6.63 20.81
N GLU A 92 1.90 -5.82 21.62
CA GLU A 92 0.55 -5.35 21.37
C GLU A 92 0.48 -4.48 20.11
N ASP A 93 1.41 -3.54 19.93
CA ASP A 93 1.52 -2.73 18.73
C ASP A 93 1.76 -3.57 17.46
N ARG A 94 2.60 -4.60 17.57
CA ARG A 94 2.87 -5.55 16.48
C ARG A 94 1.60 -6.29 16.07
N LEU A 95 0.88 -6.85 17.04
CA LEU A 95 -0.37 -7.59 16.80
C LEU A 95 -1.47 -6.69 16.23
N SER A 96 -1.58 -5.46 16.75
CA SER A 96 -2.52 -4.45 16.23
C SER A 96 -2.23 -4.09 14.78
N ARG A 97 -0.94 -3.91 14.40
CA ARG A 97 -0.55 -3.68 13.00
C ARG A 97 -0.82 -4.88 12.10
N MET A 98 -0.90 -6.09 12.66
CA MET A 98 -1.33 -7.28 11.92
C MET A 98 -2.85 -7.39 11.76
N GLY A 99 -3.63 -6.44 12.33
CA GLY A 99 -5.08 -6.44 12.28
C GLY A 99 -5.74 -7.22 13.42
N ILE A 100 -5.02 -7.50 14.51
CA ILE A 100 -5.57 -8.17 15.71
C ILE A 100 -5.92 -7.11 16.75
N GLU A 101 -7.20 -6.83 16.92
CA GLU A 101 -7.67 -5.79 17.85
C GLU A 101 -7.88 -6.31 19.30
N ARG A 102 -8.11 -7.61 19.46
CA ARG A 102 -8.36 -8.22 20.77
C ARG A 102 -7.13 -8.97 21.25
N ILE A 103 -6.45 -8.38 22.22
CA ILE A 103 -5.22 -8.90 22.82
C ILE A 103 -5.48 -9.07 24.31
N LEU A 104 -5.20 -10.24 24.83
CA LEU A 104 -5.42 -10.57 26.24
C LEU A 104 -4.17 -11.21 26.83
N PRO A 105 -3.91 -11.06 28.12
CA PRO A 105 -2.86 -11.82 28.79
C PRO A 105 -3.25 -13.32 28.87
N ALA A 106 -2.30 -14.21 28.73
CA ALA A 106 -2.53 -15.65 28.77
C ALA A 106 -3.06 -16.16 30.12
N ASP A 107 -2.92 -15.38 31.19
CA ASP A 107 -3.46 -15.67 32.52
C ASP A 107 -4.87 -15.11 32.77
N VAL A 108 -5.53 -14.57 31.74
CA VAL A 108 -6.90 -14.06 31.79
C VAL A 108 -7.89 -15.05 32.42
N SER A 109 -8.88 -14.54 33.18
CA SER A 109 -9.90 -15.41 33.76
C SER A 109 -10.77 -16.10 32.70
N PRO A 110 -11.32 -17.31 32.96
CA PRO A 110 -12.25 -17.97 32.05
C PRO A 110 -13.45 -17.09 31.68
N GLU A 111 -13.98 -16.32 32.62
CA GLU A 111 -15.11 -15.43 32.42
C GLU A 111 -14.79 -14.29 31.48
N ASP A 112 -13.62 -13.65 31.65
CA ASP A 112 -13.16 -12.56 30.80
C ASP A 112 -12.79 -13.06 29.43
N LEU A 113 -12.19 -14.25 29.32
CA LEU A 113 -11.88 -14.89 28.03
C LEU A 113 -13.17 -15.14 27.23
N GLY A 114 -14.20 -15.73 27.87
CA GLY A 114 -15.49 -15.97 27.22
C GLY A 114 -16.19 -14.70 26.77
N ARG A 115 -16.12 -13.64 27.60
CA ARG A 115 -16.66 -12.32 27.26
C ARG A 115 -15.93 -11.70 26.08
N ALA A 116 -14.60 -11.67 26.06
CA ALA A 116 -13.80 -11.07 25.01
C ALA A 116 -14.02 -11.77 23.67
N VAL A 117 -14.12 -13.09 23.64
CA VAL A 117 -14.45 -13.85 22.42
C VAL A 117 -15.86 -13.51 21.92
N THR A 118 -16.82 -13.39 22.85
CA THR A 118 -18.20 -13.03 22.47
C THR A 118 -18.26 -11.63 21.87
N GLU A 119 -17.64 -10.67 22.50
CA GLU A 119 -17.53 -9.29 22.02
C GLU A 119 -16.83 -9.22 20.63
N ALA A 120 -15.73 -9.96 20.45
CA ALA A 120 -15.02 -10.01 19.18
C ALA A 120 -15.87 -10.59 18.04
N VAL A 121 -16.67 -11.62 18.33
CA VAL A 121 -17.58 -12.23 17.34
C VAL A 121 -18.76 -11.31 17.03
N ASP A 122 -19.29 -10.60 18.01
CA ASP A 122 -20.44 -9.70 17.85
C ASP A 122 -20.06 -8.38 17.16
N ALA A 123 -18.84 -7.90 17.39
CA ALA A 123 -18.28 -6.73 16.69
C ALA A 123 -18.08 -7.01 15.17
N GLY A 124 -17.92 -8.27 14.81
CA GLY A 124 -17.58 -8.66 13.43
C GLY A 124 -16.10 -8.37 13.09
N PRO A 125 -15.68 -8.70 11.86
CA PRO A 125 -14.33 -8.35 11.42
C PRO A 125 -14.16 -6.83 11.44
N PRO A 126 -12.96 -6.32 11.79
CA PRO A 126 -12.69 -4.89 11.71
C PRO A 126 -13.03 -4.42 10.30
N ILE A 127 -13.84 -3.37 10.21
CA ILE A 127 -14.05 -2.66 8.95
C ILE A 127 -12.69 -2.02 8.69
N THR A 128 -12.01 -2.44 7.63
CA THR A 128 -10.80 -1.78 7.13
C THR A 128 -11.21 -0.39 6.62
N ALA A 129 -11.50 0.51 7.53
CA ALA A 129 -11.64 1.92 7.31
C ALA A 129 -10.45 2.57 8.03
N SER A 130 -9.68 3.30 7.26
CA SER A 130 -8.57 4.16 7.62
C SER A 130 -8.86 5.10 8.81
N HIS A 131 -8.92 4.58 10.04
CA HIS A 131 -9.04 5.41 11.24
C HIS A 131 -8.22 4.82 12.39
N PHE A 132 -6.90 4.96 12.29
CA PHE A 132 -6.07 4.99 13.49
C PHE A 132 -6.12 6.40 14.10
N SER A 133 -7.07 6.63 15.00
CA SER A 133 -7.06 7.75 15.95
C SER A 133 -6.50 7.25 17.28
N GLY A 134 -5.21 7.00 17.34
CA GLY A 134 -4.48 6.76 18.58
C GLY A 134 -3.51 7.92 18.80
N GLY A 135 -3.75 8.71 19.85
CA GLY A 135 -2.87 9.83 20.23
C GLY A 135 -1.46 9.33 20.58
N PHE A 136 -0.51 9.67 19.77
CA PHE A 136 0.91 9.35 19.96
C PHE A 136 1.58 10.47 20.74
N VAL A 137 2.23 10.15 21.86
CA VAL A 137 3.16 11.04 22.57
C VAL A 137 4.55 10.75 21.99
N PRO A 138 5.24 11.72 21.36
CA PRO A 138 6.55 11.47 20.77
C PRO A 138 7.63 11.35 21.84
N VAL A 139 8.34 10.23 21.86
CA VAL A 139 9.62 10.08 22.59
C VAL A 139 10.73 10.49 21.63
N THR A 140 11.47 11.53 21.94
CA THR A 140 12.64 12.01 21.20
C THR A 140 13.86 11.13 21.49
N PRO A 141 14.54 10.57 20.46
CA PRO A 141 15.93 10.15 20.61
C PRO A 141 16.85 11.30 20.17
N GLU A 142 17.65 11.82 21.08
CA GLU A 142 18.82 12.64 20.76
C GLU A 142 19.88 11.78 20.06
N THR A 143 20.05 11.94 18.76
CA THR A 143 21.34 11.70 18.08
C THR A 143 21.44 12.58 16.84
N ALA A 144 22.56 13.28 16.75
CA ALA A 144 22.89 14.28 15.76
C ALA A 144 22.93 13.73 14.31
N GLY A 145 22.17 14.33 13.44
CA GLY A 145 22.19 14.13 12.00
C GLY A 145 20.86 14.58 11.43
N ASN A 146 20.81 15.59 10.59
CA ASN A 146 19.68 16.25 9.93
C ASN A 146 18.30 15.97 10.54
N PRO A 147 17.50 16.96 10.92
CA PRO A 147 16.17 16.72 11.43
C PRO A 147 15.37 15.92 10.39
N PRO A 148 14.70 14.83 10.80
CA PRO A 148 13.81 14.12 9.92
C PRO A 148 12.74 15.09 9.38
N PRO A 149 12.24 14.90 8.14
CA PRO A 149 11.19 15.74 7.60
C PRO A 149 10.00 15.75 8.57
N GLU A 150 9.39 16.94 8.78
CA GLU A 150 8.19 17.09 9.60
C GLU A 150 7.10 16.16 9.03
N TYR A 151 6.79 15.10 9.76
CA TYR A 151 5.86 14.06 9.36
C TYR A 151 4.43 14.60 9.32
N SER A 152 3.68 14.19 8.30
CA SER A 152 2.26 14.53 8.20
C SER A 152 1.46 13.77 9.27
N ASN A 153 0.40 14.37 9.79
CA ASN A 153 -0.49 13.77 10.80
C ASN A 153 -1.39 12.64 10.21
N GLY A 154 -0.82 11.68 9.45
CA GLY A 154 -1.55 10.56 8.88
C GLY A 154 -2.50 10.89 7.72
N SER A 155 -2.44 12.10 7.18
CA SER A 155 -3.31 12.60 6.11
C SER A 155 -2.65 12.65 4.73
N GLY A 156 -1.51 11.96 4.54
CA GLY A 156 -0.81 11.93 3.25
C GLY A 156 -1.69 11.36 2.13
N ARG A 157 -1.65 12.00 0.93
CA ARG A 157 -2.39 11.55 -0.25
C ARG A 157 -1.59 10.52 -1.03
N MET A 158 -2.28 9.54 -1.58
CA MET A 158 -1.69 8.51 -2.44
C MET A 158 -2.24 8.61 -3.86
N ILE A 159 -1.32 8.64 -4.82
CA ILE A 159 -1.59 8.77 -6.25
C ILE A 159 -1.04 7.52 -6.93
N ALA A 160 -1.92 6.70 -7.48
CA ALA A 160 -1.52 5.57 -8.30
C ALA A 160 -1.31 6.00 -9.76
N VAL A 161 -0.21 5.59 -10.37
CA VAL A 161 0.04 5.77 -11.80
C VAL A 161 -0.13 4.43 -12.48
N TRP A 162 -1.23 4.32 -13.22
CA TRP A 162 -1.66 3.10 -13.87
C TRP A 162 -1.91 3.31 -15.37
N GLY A 163 -2.07 2.25 -16.11
CA GLY A 163 -2.48 2.29 -17.49
C GLY A 163 -2.41 0.91 -18.14
N PRO A 164 -3.16 0.67 -19.23
CA PRO A 164 -3.28 -0.64 -19.87
C PRO A 164 -1.95 -1.15 -20.42
N THR A 165 -1.94 -2.43 -20.80
CA THR A 165 -0.82 -3.04 -21.49
C THR A 165 -0.44 -2.23 -22.72
N GLY A 166 0.86 -2.09 -22.98
CA GLY A 166 1.39 -1.28 -24.08
C GLY A 166 1.21 0.23 -23.88
N ALA A 167 0.74 0.69 -22.70
CA ALA A 167 0.74 2.12 -22.35
C ALA A 167 2.17 2.57 -22.08
N PRO A 168 2.78 3.29 -22.98
CA PRO A 168 4.18 3.66 -22.83
C PRO A 168 4.32 4.79 -21.83
N GLY A 169 5.23 4.62 -20.88
CA GLY A 169 5.69 5.68 -20.03
C GLY A 169 4.97 5.85 -18.69
N ARG A 170 4.26 4.83 -18.16
CA ARG A 170 3.75 4.85 -16.78
C ARG A 170 4.84 5.26 -15.80
N THR A 171 5.92 4.50 -15.74
CA THR A 171 7.07 4.78 -14.87
C THR A 171 7.69 6.14 -15.13
N THR A 172 7.80 6.58 -16.39
CA THR A 172 8.30 7.92 -16.72
C THR A 172 7.40 9.02 -16.16
N VAL A 173 6.06 8.81 -16.19
CA VAL A 173 5.09 9.75 -15.60
C VAL A 173 5.20 9.71 -14.08
N ALA A 174 5.29 8.53 -13.46
CA ALA A 174 5.41 8.39 -12.01
C ALA A 174 6.68 9.06 -11.47
N VAL A 175 7.84 8.76 -12.06
CA VAL A 175 9.13 9.37 -11.70
C VAL A 175 9.10 10.89 -11.93
N GLY A 176 8.59 11.32 -13.09
CA GLY A 176 8.52 12.74 -13.43
C GLY A 176 7.58 13.52 -12.53
N LEU A 177 6.40 12.99 -12.24
CA LEU A 177 5.44 13.61 -11.32
C LEU A 177 6.02 13.73 -9.91
N ALA A 178 6.57 12.64 -9.36
CA ALA A 178 7.15 12.62 -8.03
C ALA A 178 8.31 13.63 -7.89
N SER A 179 9.21 13.70 -8.87
CA SER A 179 10.31 14.66 -8.89
C SER A 179 9.82 16.12 -8.98
N GLU A 180 8.82 16.41 -9.83
CA GLU A 180 8.29 17.77 -9.96
C GLU A 180 7.45 18.20 -8.74
N LEU A 181 6.76 17.29 -8.04
CA LEU A 181 6.11 17.57 -6.77
C LEU A 181 7.15 17.88 -5.68
N ALA A 182 8.20 17.08 -5.59
CA ALA A 182 9.33 17.33 -4.68
C ALA A 182 10.00 18.69 -4.95
N ALA A 183 10.21 19.04 -6.23
CA ALA A 183 10.75 20.34 -6.65
C ALA A 183 9.83 21.51 -6.29
N LYS A 184 8.51 21.31 -6.27
CA LYS A 184 7.51 22.29 -5.79
C LYS A 184 7.45 22.40 -4.26
N GLY A 185 8.23 21.60 -3.54
CA GLY A 185 8.30 21.64 -2.09
C GLY A 185 7.38 20.68 -1.36
N VAL A 186 6.70 19.78 -2.06
CA VAL A 186 5.88 18.70 -1.48
C VAL A 186 6.79 17.48 -1.22
N PRO A 187 7.07 17.11 0.05
CA PRO A 187 7.81 15.89 0.32
C PRO A 187 7.06 14.68 -0.26
N THR A 188 7.75 13.90 -1.07
CA THR A 188 7.12 12.85 -1.88
C THR A 188 7.84 11.53 -1.70
N LEU A 189 7.09 10.46 -1.49
CA LEU A 189 7.54 9.08 -1.60
C LEU A 189 7.14 8.55 -2.99
N LEU A 190 8.10 8.10 -3.79
CA LEU A 190 7.85 7.34 -5.01
C LEU A 190 8.03 5.85 -4.70
N ALA A 191 7.03 5.04 -5.00
CA ALA A 191 7.10 3.59 -4.83
C ALA A 191 6.89 2.87 -6.16
N ASP A 192 7.65 1.80 -6.39
CA ASP A 192 7.52 0.94 -7.56
C ASP A 192 6.84 -0.38 -7.16
N ALA A 193 5.57 -0.49 -7.47
CA ALA A 193 4.74 -1.67 -7.23
C ALA A 193 4.38 -2.44 -8.50
N ASP A 194 5.08 -2.19 -9.63
CA ASP A 194 4.91 -2.98 -10.85
C ASP A 194 5.56 -4.36 -10.71
N VAL A 195 4.74 -5.37 -10.43
CA VAL A 195 5.14 -6.78 -10.26
C VAL A 195 5.52 -7.48 -11.56
N TYR A 196 5.35 -6.83 -12.70
CA TYR A 196 5.68 -7.38 -14.02
C TYR A 196 7.03 -6.89 -14.54
N GLY A 197 7.33 -5.62 -14.31
CA GLY A 197 8.51 -5.01 -14.90
C GLY A 197 8.84 -3.65 -14.29
N GLY A 198 8.85 -3.56 -12.96
CA GLY A 198 9.25 -2.35 -12.23
C GLY A 198 10.63 -1.88 -12.67
N THR A 199 10.75 -0.60 -13.01
CA THR A 199 11.96 0.00 -13.59
C THR A 199 12.35 1.34 -12.96
N VAL A 200 11.70 1.75 -11.87
CA VAL A 200 12.03 3.01 -11.19
C VAL A 200 13.50 3.04 -10.75
N ALA A 201 13.99 1.93 -10.18
CA ALA A 201 15.37 1.82 -9.74
C ALA A 201 16.35 2.02 -10.91
N GLN A 202 16.10 1.36 -12.03
CA GLN A 202 16.94 1.45 -13.23
C GLN A 202 16.90 2.87 -13.84
N GLN A 203 15.73 3.49 -13.92
CA GLN A 203 15.59 4.86 -14.45
C GLN A 203 16.34 5.89 -13.59
N LEU A 204 16.49 5.63 -12.31
CA LEU A 204 17.20 6.51 -11.36
C LEU A 204 18.64 6.08 -11.07
N GLY A 205 19.18 5.13 -11.85
CA GLY A 205 20.55 4.66 -11.68
C GLY A 205 20.83 3.98 -10.34
N MET A 206 19.79 3.45 -9.68
CA MET A 206 19.90 2.74 -8.41
C MET A 206 20.23 1.28 -8.69
N LEU A 207 21.48 0.90 -8.49
CA LEU A 207 22.01 -0.42 -8.86
C LEU A 207 21.88 -1.48 -7.77
N ASP A 208 21.23 -1.18 -6.65
CA ASP A 208 21.07 -2.17 -5.57
C ASP A 208 20.09 -3.28 -5.96
N GLU A 209 20.48 -4.50 -5.72
CA GLU A 209 19.65 -5.68 -5.94
C GLU A 209 18.53 -5.85 -4.90
N THR A 210 18.57 -5.08 -3.80
CA THR A 210 17.58 -5.17 -2.72
C THR A 210 16.36 -4.30 -3.01
N SER A 211 15.21 -4.94 -3.18
CA SER A 211 13.92 -4.26 -3.28
C SER A 211 13.51 -3.66 -1.94
N GLY A 212 13.39 -2.33 -1.89
CA GLY A 212 12.87 -1.61 -0.72
C GLY A 212 11.42 -2.00 -0.42
N LEU A 213 10.59 -2.12 -1.45
CA LEU A 213 9.18 -2.50 -1.31
C LEU A 213 9.03 -3.94 -0.78
N ALA A 214 9.82 -4.90 -1.27
CA ALA A 214 9.78 -6.27 -0.74
C ALA A 214 10.28 -6.34 0.72
N ALA A 215 11.28 -5.53 1.08
CA ALA A 215 11.74 -5.45 2.47
C ALA A 215 10.64 -4.86 3.37
N ALA A 216 9.97 -3.80 2.95
CA ALA A 216 8.83 -3.22 3.64
C ALA A 216 7.67 -4.23 3.76
N ALA A 217 7.37 -5.00 2.70
CA ALA A 217 6.32 -6.02 2.71
C ALA A 217 6.61 -7.15 3.72
N ARG A 218 7.85 -7.58 3.83
CA ARG A 218 8.25 -8.57 4.87
C ARG A 218 8.09 -8.00 6.29
N SER A 219 8.49 -6.75 6.49
CA SER A 219 8.29 -6.07 7.79
C SER A 219 6.81 -5.89 8.11
N ALA A 220 5.98 -5.53 7.12
CA ALA A 220 4.53 -5.42 7.26
C ALA A 220 3.89 -6.76 7.61
N ALA A 221 4.24 -7.83 6.89
CA ALA A 221 3.70 -9.16 7.12
C ALA A 221 3.96 -9.67 8.55
N SER A 222 5.07 -9.27 9.17
CA SER A 222 5.40 -9.61 10.56
C SER A 222 4.89 -8.60 11.60
N GLY A 223 4.19 -7.53 11.19
CA GLY A 223 3.73 -6.46 12.09
C GLY A 223 4.85 -5.52 12.56
N ALA A 224 6.06 -5.65 12.02
CA ALA A 224 7.23 -4.86 12.40
C ALA A 224 7.39 -3.55 11.61
N LEU A 225 6.49 -3.27 10.65
CA LEU A 225 6.56 -2.06 9.83
C LEU A 225 6.01 -0.86 10.60
N ASP A 226 6.86 0.14 10.77
CA ASP A 226 6.51 1.48 11.25
C ASP A 226 7.13 2.55 10.35
N MET A 227 6.88 3.83 10.64
CA MET A 227 7.45 4.96 9.87
C MET A 227 8.98 4.93 9.79
N PRO A 228 9.73 4.78 10.89
CA PRO A 228 11.20 4.68 10.86
C PRO A 228 11.68 3.51 10.01
N MET A 229 11.04 2.36 10.10
CA MET A 229 11.38 1.18 9.30
C MET A 229 11.09 1.39 7.82
N LEU A 230 9.95 1.98 7.47
CA LEU A 230 9.62 2.33 6.08
C LEU A 230 10.63 3.34 5.52
N ALA A 231 10.95 4.38 6.28
CA ALA A 231 11.97 5.37 5.91
C ALA A 231 13.35 4.72 5.68
N LYS A 232 13.72 3.72 6.48
CA LYS A 232 14.97 2.95 6.32
C LYS A 232 14.99 2.11 5.03
N HIS A 233 13.84 1.61 4.59
CA HIS A 233 13.71 0.85 3.34
C HIS A 233 13.66 1.75 2.10
N ALA A 234 13.30 3.02 2.26
CA ALA A 234 13.31 4.02 1.20
C ALA A 234 14.68 4.68 1.06
N ARG A 235 15.01 5.14 -0.16
CA ARG A 235 16.25 5.87 -0.45
C ARG A 235 15.96 7.30 -0.85
N GLN A 236 16.70 8.23 -0.32
CA GLN A 236 16.62 9.62 -0.73
C GLN A 236 17.38 9.84 -2.04
N VAL A 237 16.67 10.28 -3.08
CA VAL A 237 17.23 10.58 -4.42
C VAL A 237 17.39 12.09 -4.62
N GLU A 238 16.42 12.87 -4.16
CA GLU A 238 16.44 14.33 -4.15
C GLU A 238 16.06 14.86 -2.75
N PRO A 239 16.27 16.13 -2.44
CA PRO A 239 16.06 16.66 -1.07
C PRO A 239 14.67 16.38 -0.46
N ARG A 240 13.67 16.17 -1.27
CA ARG A 240 12.28 15.88 -0.85
C ARG A 240 11.68 14.69 -1.57
N LEU A 241 12.52 13.85 -2.19
CA LEU A 241 12.10 12.66 -2.91
C LEU A 241 12.74 11.43 -2.29
N LEU A 242 11.92 10.62 -1.65
CA LEU A 242 12.23 9.27 -1.21
C LEU A 242 11.77 8.27 -2.27
N VAL A 243 12.51 7.20 -2.47
CA VAL A 243 12.17 6.13 -3.43
C VAL A 243 12.16 4.79 -2.72
N LEU A 244 11.06 4.09 -2.82
CA LEU A 244 10.89 2.71 -2.41
C LEU A 244 10.97 1.83 -3.66
N THR A 245 12.13 1.22 -3.88
CA THR A 245 12.41 0.45 -5.10
C THR A 245 11.58 -0.82 -5.20
N GLY A 246 11.14 -1.14 -6.42
CA GLY A 246 10.33 -2.31 -6.73
C GLY A 246 11.10 -3.64 -6.74
N LEU A 247 10.44 -4.67 -7.19
CA LEU A 247 11.02 -6.01 -7.30
C LEU A 247 12.15 -6.04 -8.32
N SER A 248 13.30 -6.58 -7.95
CA SER A 248 14.43 -6.76 -8.87
C SER A 248 14.17 -7.86 -9.91
N ARG A 249 13.22 -8.77 -9.63
CA ARG A 249 12.82 -9.89 -10.49
C ARG A 249 11.32 -10.12 -10.39
N ALA A 250 10.67 -10.27 -11.55
CA ALA A 250 9.22 -10.44 -11.62
C ALA A 250 8.71 -11.76 -10.99
N ASP A 251 9.54 -12.80 -10.87
CA ASP A 251 9.19 -14.06 -10.22
C ASP A 251 9.01 -13.93 -8.68
N ARG A 252 9.48 -12.82 -8.09
CA ARG A 252 9.33 -12.53 -6.66
C ARG A 252 8.01 -11.82 -6.32
N TRP A 253 7.07 -11.71 -7.24
CA TRP A 253 5.78 -11.04 -7.04
C TRP A 253 5.00 -11.57 -5.81
N THR A 254 5.21 -12.82 -5.43
CA THR A 254 4.58 -13.44 -4.25
C THR A 254 4.96 -12.79 -2.91
N GLU A 255 5.99 -11.95 -2.89
CA GLU A 255 6.40 -11.19 -1.71
C GLU A 255 5.49 -9.97 -1.45
N LEU A 256 4.79 -9.48 -2.48
CA LEU A 256 3.89 -8.32 -2.39
C LEU A 256 2.45 -8.78 -2.25
N ARG A 257 2.08 -9.19 -1.04
CA ARG A 257 0.72 -9.62 -0.73
C ARG A 257 -0.17 -8.41 -0.43
N PRO A 258 -1.49 -8.45 -0.74
CA PRO A 258 -2.40 -7.32 -0.55
C PRO A 258 -2.35 -6.71 0.85
N ALA A 259 -2.53 -7.50 1.92
CA ALA A 259 -2.53 -6.98 3.29
C ALA A 259 -1.20 -6.32 3.70
N ALA A 260 -0.06 -6.84 3.22
CA ALA A 260 1.24 -6.20 3.45
C ALA A 260 1.36 -4.89 2.68
N VAL A 261 0.84 -4.83 1.45
CA VAL A 261 0.82 -3.63 0.61
C VAL A 261 -0.08 -2.54 1.23
N GLU A 262 -1.27 -2.88 1.69
CA GLU A 262 -2.18 -1.97 2.43
C GLU A 262 -1.50 -1.37 3.67
N SER A 263 -0.81 -2.20 4.46
CA SER A 263 -0.03 -1.75 5.63
C SER A 263 1.11 -0.79 5.23
N ILE A 264 1.77 -1.04 4.10
CA ILE A 264 2.81 -0.13 3.57
C ILE A 264 2.18 1.22 3.21
N TRP A 265 1.03 1.24 2.51
CA TRP A 265 0.39 2.49 2.11
C TRP A 265 -0.13 3.28 3.31
N SER A 266 -0.71 2.61 4.29
CA SER A 266 -1.10 3.24 5.56
C SER A 266 0.10 3.91 6.25
N THR A 267 1.25 3.21 6.31
CA THR A 267 2.49 3.77 6.88
C THR A 267 3.08 4.88 6.01
N ALA A 268 2.99 4.76 4.67
CA ALA A 268 3.47 5.78 3.74
C ALA A 268 2.70 7.11 3.86
N ARG A 269 1.39 7.06 4.11
CA ARG A 269 0.57 8.25 4.39
C ARG A 269 1.02 9.02 5.64
N MET A 270 1.61 8.32 6.61
CA MET A 270 2.21 8.96 7.79
C MET A 270 3.61 9.50 7.49
N LEU A 271 4.36 8.84 6.60
CA LEU A 271 5.75 9.18 6.28
C LEU A 271 5.85 10.42 5.38
N ALA A 272 4.97 10.57 4.40
CA ALA A 272 5.06 11.64 3.41
C ALA A 272 3.68 12.24 3.10
N PRO A 273 3.60 13.58 2.88
CA PRO A 273 2.36 14.23 2.43
C PRO A 273 1.85 13.69 1.10
N CYS A 274 2.74 13.23 0.23
CA CYS A 274 2.40 12.64 -1.06
C CYS A 274 3.13 11.32 -1.28
N THR A 275 2.39 10.29 -1.69
CA THR A 275 2.96 9.03 -2.19
C THR A 275 2.51 8.84 -3.63
N VAL A 276 3.47 8.69 -4.56
CA VAL A 276 3.22 8.34 -5.96
C VAL A 276 3.60 6.88 -6.14
N VAL A 277 2.69 6.07 -6.64
CA VAL A 277 2.92 4.62 -6.81
C VAL A 277 2.83 4.23 -8.28
N ASP A 278 3.93 3.74 -8.84
CA ASP A 278 3.95 3.12 -10.17
C ASP A 278 3.45 1.69 -10.06
N VAL A 279 2.36 1.34 -10.74
CA VAL A 279 1.74 0.02 -10.61
C VAL A 279 1.73 -0.76 -11.94
N GLY A 280 1.59 -2.09 -11.84
CA GLY A 280 1.46 -2.97 -12.98
C GLY A 280 0.20 -2.70 -13.82
N PHE A 281 0.20 -3.16 -15.06
CA PHE A 281 -0.89 -2.88 -16.00
C PHE A 281 -2.14 -3.74 -15.77
N CYS A 282 -2.00 -4.93 -15.20
CA CYS A 282 -3.06 -5.92 -15.12
C CYS A 282 -3.91 -5.70 -13.87
N ILE A 283 -5.22 -5.59 -14.07
CA ILE A 283 -6.24 -5.45 -13.00
C ILE A 283 -7.25 -6.60 -13.01
N GLU A 284 -6.93 -7.69 -13.73
CA GLU A 284 -7.76 -8.89 -13.70
C GLU A 284 -7.67 -9.57 -12.33
N SER A 285 -8.82 -9.95 -11.78
CA SER A 285 -8.88 -10.78 -10.59
C SER A 285 -8.93 -12.25 -11.00
N ASP A 286 -8.00 -13.07 -10.50
CA ASP A 286 -8.03 -14.54 -10.66
C ASP A 286 -9.14 -15.13 -9.80
N GLU A 287 -10.39 -15.07 -10.26
CA GLU A 287 -11.56 -15.51 -9.50
C GLU A 287 -11.55 -17.02 -9.25
N GLU A 288 -11.10 -17.84 -10.22
CA GLU A 288 -11.14 -19.29 -10.13
C GLU A 288 -10.21 -19.91 -9.06
N ILE A 289 -9.09 -19.24 -8.75
CA ILE A 289 -8.09 -19.74 -7.78
C ILE A 289 -8.33 -19.17 -6.38
N SER A 290 -9.14 -18.12 -6.25
CA SER A 290 -9.10 -17.25 -5.08
C SER A 290 -10.17 -17.52 -4.01
N PHE A 291 -11.22 -18.28 -4.31
CA PHE A 291 -12.34 -18.42 -3.37
C PHE A 291 -12.01 -19.23 -2.10
N ASP A 292 -10.94 -20.01 -2.08
CA ASP A 292 -10.66 -20.91 -0.97
C ASP A 292 -9.19 -21.08 -0.55
N SER A 293 -8.27 -20.27 -1.08
CA SER A 293 -6.85 -20.42 -0.76
C SER A 293 -6.15 -19.12 -0.39
N LEU A 294 -5.16 -19.20 0.52
CA LEU A 294 -4.16 -18.16 0.78
C LEU A 294 -3.16 -18.00 -0.38
N ALA A 295 -3.48 -18.54 -1.56
CA ALA A 295 -2.61 -18.42 -2.72
C ALA A 295 -2.40 -16.95 -3.07
N PRO A 296 -1.16 -16.52 -3.23
CA PRO A 296 -0.88 -15.14 -3.59
C PRO A 296 -1.44 -14.84 -4.98
N ARG A 297 -2.05 -13.66 -5.16
CA ARG A 297 -2.57 -13.18 -6.45
C ARG A 297 -1.57 -12.25 -7.08
N ARG A 298 -1.19 -12.49 -8.34
CA ARG A 298 -0.17 -11.67 -8.99
C ARG A 298 -0.57 -10.20 -9.11
N ASN A 299 -1.85 -9.95 -9.38
CA ASN A 299 -2.36 -8.58 -9.51
C ASN A 299 -2.80 -7.97 -8.17
N GLY A 300 -2.69 -8.72 -7.06
CA GLY A 300 -3.17 -8.28 -5.75
C GLY A 300 -2.54 -6.97 -5.28
N ALA A 301 -1.24 -6.77 -5.51
CA ALA A 301 -0.56 -5.52 -5.17
C ALA A 301 -1.08 -4.32 -5.98
N THR A 302 -1.35 -4.52 -7.28
CA THR A 302 -1.93 -3.48 -8.15
C THR A 302 -3.34 -3.12 -7.71
N LEU A 303 -4.20 -4.13 -7.49
CA LEU A 303 -5.59 -3.93 -7.07
C LEU A 303 -5.68 -3.23 -5.72
N ALA A 304 -4.96 -3.71 -4.70
CA ALA A 304 -4.91 -3.08 -3.38
C ALA A 304 -4.40 -1.63 -3.46
N THR A 305 -3.43 -1.34 -4.33
CA THR A 305 -2.94 0.03 -4.51
C THR A 305 -4.00 0.93 -5.16
N LEU A 306 -4.72 0.43 -6.17
CA LEU A 306 -5.76 1.20 -6.85
C LEU A 306 -6.97 1.47 -5.96
N GLU A 307 -7.34 0.51 -5.11
CA GLU A 307 -8.42 0.63 -4.12
C GLU A 307 -8.10 1.66 -3.03
N GLU A 308 -6.84 1.73 -2.60
CA GLU A 308 -6.35 2.66 -1.57
C GLU A 308 -6.00 4.06 -2.11
N ALA A 309 -5.88 4.22 -3.44
CA ALA A 309 -5.47 5.48 -4.03
C ALA A 309 -6.55 6.56 -3.90
N ASP A 310 -6.15 7.77 -3.48
CA ASP A 310 -7.02 8.95 -3.48
C ASP A 310 -7.25 9.47 -4.90
N GLU A 311 -6.30 9.18 -5.82
CA GLU A 311 -6.33 9.62 -7.20
C GLU A 311 -5.60 8.58 -8.08
N VAL A 312 -6.14 8.26 -9.24
CA VAL A 312 -5.53 7.36 -10.22
C VAL A 312 -5.20 8.12 -11.49
N ILE A 313 -3.92 8.27 -11.79
CA ILE A 313 -3.44 8.81 -13.06
C ILE A 313 -3.38 7.68 -14.08
N VAL A 314 -4.30 7.71 -15.03
CA VAL A 314 -4.38 6.72 -16.10
C VAL A 314 -3.57 7.18 -17.30
N VAL A 315 -2.48 6.45 -17.62
CA VAL A 315 -1.54 6.80 -18.70
C VAL A 315 -1.87 6.02 -19.95
N GLY A 316 -2.07 6.74 -21.06
CA GLY A 316 -2.26 6.16 -22.40
C GLY A 316 -1.24 6.68 -23.42
N ALA A 317 -1.27 6.12 -24.64
CA ALA A 317 -0.44 6.55 -25.74
C ALA A 317 -1.22 7.34 -26.80
N ALA A 318 -0.61 8.39 -27.37
CA ALA A 318 -1.19 9.23 -28.42
C ALA A 318 -1.05 8.59 -29.81
N ASP A 319 -1.60 7.39 -29.96
CA ASP A 319 -1.74 6.71 -31.26
C ASP A 319 -3.08 5.93 -31.29
N PRO A 320 -3.59 5.54 -32.46
CA PRO A 320 -4.93 4.91 -32.56
C PRO A 320 -5.10 3.66 -31.72
N VAL A 321 -4.06 2.82 -31.60
CA VAL A 321 -4.11 1.58 -30.80
C VAL A 321 -4.06 1.93 -29.30
N GLY A 322 -3.14 2.81 -28.91
CA GLY A 322 -2.99 3.27 -27.54
C GLY A 322 -4.25 3.95 -27.02
N LEU A 323 -4.89 4.80 -27.85
CA LEU A 323 -6.12 5.49 -27.48
C LEU A 323 -7.31 4.52 -27.30
N THR A 324 -7.43 3.53 -28.20
CA THR A 324 -8.46 2.48 -28.06
C THR A 324 -8.28 1.68 -26.77
N ARG A 325 -7.03 1.30 -26.46
CA ARG A 325 -6.71 0.61 -25.20
C ARG A 325 -6.99 1.48 -23.98
N LEU A 326 -6.66 2.76 -24.03
CA LEU A 326 -6.90 3.71 -22.94
C LEU A 326 -8.39 3.85 -22.63
N ILE A 327 -9.23 4.04 -23.66
CA ILE A 327 -10.69 4.15 -23.51
C ILE A 327 -11.25 2.89 -22.85
N ARG A 328 -10.87 1.70 -23.34
CA ARG A 328 -11.28 0.43 -22.74
C ARG A 328 -10.82 0.32 -21.28
N ALA A 329 -9.56 0.63 -21.01
CA ALA A 329 -8.98 0.56 -19.69
C ALA A 329 -9.67 1.47 -18.67
N ILE A 330 -10.12 2.66 -19.07
CA ILE A 330 -10.90 3.55 -18.19
C ILE A 330 -12.23 2.89 -17.80
N HIS A 331 -12.91 2.21 -18.72
CA HIS A 331 -14.13 1.48 -18.39
C HIS A 331 -13.87 0.26 -17.49
N GLU A 332 -12.80 -0.49 -17.74
CA GLU A 332 -12.37 -1.62 -16.91
C GLU A 332 -12.01 -1.16 -15.48
N LEU A 333 -11.24 -0.07 -15.36
CA LEU A 333 -10.88 0.49 -14.06
C LEU A 333 -12.11 0.92 -13.26
N ARG A 334 -13.08 1.59 -13.88
CA ARG A 334 -14.33 1.99 -13.23
C ARG A 334 -15.17 0.79 -12.77
N ALA A 335 -15.09 -0.33 -13.45
CA ALA A 335 -15.76 -1.57 -13.05
C ALA A 335 -15.10 -2.22 -11.84
N VAL A 336 -13.76 -2.17 -11.75
CA VAL A 336 -12.96 -2.78 -10.68
C VAL A 336 -12.88 -1.89 -9.45
N VAL A 337 -12.66 -0.58 -9.66
CA VAL A 337 -12.55 0.43 -8.60
C VAL A 337 -13.54 1.58 -8.87
N PRO A 338 -14.83 1.43 -8.54
CA PRO A 338 -15.86 2.43 -8.84
C PRO A 338 -15.65 3.80 -8.18
N SER A 339 -14.90 3.83 -7.07
CA SER A 339 -14.58 5.05 -6.29
C SER A 339 -13.38 5.82 -6.82
N ALA A 340 -12.66 5.31 -7.84
CA ALA A 340 -11.43 5.93 -8.32
C ALA A 340 -11.66 7.35 -8.87
N ASP A 341 -10.94 8.34 -8.34
CA ASP A 341 -10.82 9.67 -8.97
C ASP A 341 -9.80 9.58 -10.12
N ILE A 342 -10.31 9.57 -11.36
CA ILE A 342 -9.51 9.28 -12.55
C ILE A 342 -9.03 10.58 -13.19
N ARG A 343 -7.71 10.72 -13.35
CA ARG A 343 -7.06 11.73 -14.19
C ARG A 343 -6.37 11.08 -15.38
N VAL A 344 -6.61 11.60 -16.57
CA VAL A 344 -6.09 11.00 -17.80
C VAL A 344 -4.88 11.78 -18.31
N VAL A 345 -3.77 11.05 -18.49
CA VAL A 345 -2.53 11.56 -19.08
C VAL A 345 -2.25 10.80 -20.37
N VAL A 346 -2.17 11.54 -21.49
CA VAL A 346 -1.83 10.93 -22.79
C VAL A 346 -0.42 11.29 -23.18
N ASN A 347 0.42 10.27 -23.27
CA ASN A 347 1.86 10.38 -23.51
C ASN A 347 2.22 10.17 -24.99
N ARG A 348 3.43 10.57 -25.35
CA ARG A 348 4.00 10.46 -26.71
C ARG A 348 3.18 11.20 -27.77
N LEU A 349 2.59 12.34 -27.41
CA LEU A 349 1.86 13.16 -28.36
C LEU A 349 2.81 13.67 -29.46
N ARG A 350 2.46 13.39 -30.71
CA ARG A 350 3.21 13.81 -31.91
C ARG A 350 2.28 14.04 -33.07
N SER A 351 2.68 14.87 -34.02
CA SER A 351 2.00 15.00 -35.29
C SER A 351 2.16 13.71 -36.13
N GLY A 352 1.16 13.35 -36.89
CA GLY A 352 1.20 12.28 -37.89
C GLY A 352 0.21 11.14 -37.62
N SER A 353 0.22 10.46 -36.50
CA SER A 353 -0.63 9.28 -36.26
C SER A 353 -2.11 9.59 -36.04
N LEU A 354 -2.42 10.80 -35.58
CA LEU A 354 -3.79 11.28 -35.27
C LEU A 354 -4.18 12.54 -36.09
N GLY A 355 -3.56 12.71 -37.28
CA GLY A 355 -3.86 13.84 -38.16
C GLY A 355 -3.07 15.12 -37.83
N SER A 356 -3.59 16.26 -38.31
CA SER A 356 -2.93 17.57 -38.17
C SER A 356 -3.06 18.19 -36.80
N SER A 357 -4.11 17.84 -36.04
CA SER A 357 -4.41 18.34 -34.70
C SER A 357 -4.53 17.18 -33.70
N PRO A 358 -3.40 16.51 -33.37
CA PRO A 358 -3.46 15.31 -32.53
C PRO A 358 -3.96 15.58 -31.11
N ALA A 359 -3.77 16.78 -30.57
CA ALA A 359 -4.28 17.15 -29.26
C ALA A 359 -5.83 17.20 -29.24
N ASP A 360 -6.41 17.83 -30.26
CA ASP A 360 -7.87 17.94 -30.38
C ASP A 360 -8.50 16.56 -30.61
N ALA A 361 -7.90 15.75 -31.49
CA ALA A 361 -8.35 14.39 -31.77
C ALA A 361 -8.35 13.48 -30.53
N VAL A 362 -7.32 13.59 -29.67
CA VAL A 362 -7.25 12.86 -28.40
C VAL A 362 -8.35 13.34 -27.46
N THR A 363 -8.51 14.64 -27.29
CA THR A 363 -9.47 15.24 -26.38
C THR A 363 -10.90 14.88 -26.78
N GLU A 364 -11.25 15.01 -28.08
CA GLU A 364 -12.58 14.65 -28.60
C GLU A 364 -12.86 13.15 -28.41
N ALA A 365 -11.88 12.29 -28.68
CA ALA A 365 -12.09 10.86 -28.52
C ALA A 365 -12.32 10.45 -27.06
N LEU A 366 -11.58 11.00 -26.10
CA LEU A 366 -11.74 10.70 -24.68
C LEU A 366 -13.03 11.25 -24.12
N ASP A 367 -13.40 12.47 -24.47
CA ASP A 367 -14.69 13.04 -24.09
C ASP A 367 -15.86 12.20 -24.62
N ARG A 368 -15.82 11.88 -25.92
CA ARG A 368 -16.89 11.13 -26.60
C ARG A 368 -17.04 9.68 -26.15
N TYR A 369 -15.92 8.96 -25.96
CA TYR A 369 -15.95 7.51 -25.77
C TYR A 369 -15.65 7.05 -24.35
N ALA A 370 -15.02 7.87 -23.51
CA ALA A 370 -14.74 7.56 -22.12
C ALA A 370 -15.42 8.51 -21.12
N GLY A 371 -15.92 9.66 -21.59
CA GLY A 371 -16.60 10.66 -20.76
C GLY A 371 -15.65 11.23 -19.68
N VAL A 372 -14.37 11.43 -20.02
CA VAL A 372 -13.36 11.98 -19.11
C VAL A 372 -12.54 13.05 -19.80
N PRO A 373 -12.24 14.17 -19.13
CA PRO A 373 -11.34 15.18 -19.68
C PRO A 373 -9.90 14.70 -19.67
N VAL A 374 -9.12 15.21 -20.61
CA VAL A 374 -7.66 15.02 -20.59
C VAL A 374 -7.05 15.97 -19.57
N THR A 375 -6.31 15.42 -18.61
CA THR A 375 -5.61 16.22 -17.59
C THR A 375 -4.28 16.76 -18.12
N ALA A 376 -3.52 15.95 -18.86
CA ALA A 376 -2.27 16.37 -19.46
C ALA A 376 -1.96 15.63 -20.77
N LEU A 377 -1.38 16.36 -21.72
CA LEU A 377 -0.83 15.84 -22.95
C LEU A 377 0.69 15.96 -22.91
N LEU A 378 1.40 14.84 -22.87
CA LEU A 378 2.85 14.81 -22.81
C LEU A 378 3.42 14.66 -24.23
N PRO A 379 4.21 15.63 -24.72
CA PRO A 379 4.82 15.55 -26.05
C PRO A 379 5.84 14.42 -26.10
N ASN A 380 5.95 13.80 -27.30
CA ASN A 380 7.01 12.84 -27.56
C ASN A 380 8.37 13.55 -27.57
N ASP A 381 9.19 13.29 -26.55
CA ASP A 381 10.52 13.87 -26.36
C ASP A 381 11.51 12.77 -25.98
N GLN A 382 11.67 11.82 -26.90
CA GLN A 382 12.46 10.60 -26.68
C GLN A 382 13.91 10.93 -26.28
N ASN A 383 14.52 11.93 -26.91
CA ASN A 383 15.91 12.30 -26.63
C ASN A 383 16.10 12.78 -25.17
N ALA A 384 15.13 13.51 -24.63
CA ALA A 384 15.20 13.97 -23.24
C ALA A 384 15.05 12.81 -22.26
N VAL A 385 14.13 11.87 -22.56
CA VAL A 385 13.91 10.67 -21.74
C VAL A 385 15.13 9.76 -21.76
N ASP A 386 15.68 9.49 -22.95
CA ASP A 386 16.87 8.65 -23.10
C ASP A 386 18.10 9.25 -22.39
N ALA A 387 18.28 10.57 -22.48
CA ALA A 387 19.35 11.26 -21.79
C ALA A 387 19.21 11.15 -20.25
N ALA A 388 18.00 11.28 -19.71
CA ALA A 388 17.73 11.13 -18.29
C ALA A 388 18.00 9.69 -17.83
N MET A 389 17.49 8.70 -18.57
CA MET A 389 17.71 7.27 -18.28
C MET A 389 19.20 6.90 -18.36
N ALA A 390 19.92 7.34 -19.38
CA ALA A 390 21.34 7.09 -19.51
C ALA A 390 22.18 7.70 -18.38
N ALA A 391 21.72 8.83 -17.86
CA ALA A 391 22.35 9.50 -16.71
C ALA A 391 21.93 8.91 -15.36
N GLY A 392 20.91 8.03 -15.30
CA GLY A 392 20.33 7.54 -14.05
C GLY A 392 19.73 8.67 -13.20
N ARG A 393 19.08 9.67 -13.82
CA ARG A 393 18.59 10.88 -13.16
C ARG A 393 17.18 11.22 -13.61
N THR A 394 16.51 12.06 -12.83
CA THR A 394 15.19 12.58 -13.18
C THR A 394 15.27 13.54 -14.38
N LEU A 395 14.16 13.72 -15.08
CA LEU A 395 14.04 14.75 -16.14
C LEU A 395 14.29 16.16 -15.58
N ALA A 396 13.94 16.40 -14.32
CA ALA A 396 14.16 17.66 -13.65
C ALA A 396 15.65 18.00 -13.54
N ASP A 397 16.50 17.02 -13.37
CA ASP A 397 17.94 17.18 -13.26
C ASP A 397 18.65 17.08 -14.62
N ALA A 398 18.36 16.05 -15.44
CA ALA A 398 19.08 15.75 -16.66
C ALA A 398 18.60 16.55 -17.89
N ALA A 399 17.32 16.96 -17.96
CA ALA A 399 16.71 17.54 -19.15
C ALA A 399 15.82 18.77 -18.81
N ARG A 400 16.37 19.74 -18.13
CA ARG A 400 15.66 20.86 -17.50
C ARG A 400 14.75 21.67 -18.42
N SER A 401 15.10 21.82 -19.70
CA SER A 401 14.34 22.62 -20.67
C SER A 401 13.45 21.78 -21.59
N SER A 402 13.40 20.45 -21.40
CA SER A 402 12.67 19.54 -22.29
C SER A 402 11.16 19.82 -22.28
N LYS A 403 10.53 19.52 -23.42
CA LYS A 403 9.09 19.74 -23.59
C LYS A 403 8.27 18.80 -22.70
N VAL A 404 8.69 17.55 -22.58
CA VAL A 404 8.02 16.56 -21.73
C VAL A 404 8.11 16.95 -20.27
N ARG A 405 9.25 17.46 -19.78
CA ARG A 405 9.38 17.97 -18.42
C ARG A 405 8.42 19.13 -18.15
N LYS A 406 8.31 20.10 -19.06
CA LYS A 406 7.39 21.24 -18.90
C LYS A 406 5.93 20.77 -18.75
N ALA A 407 5.54 19.75 -19.52
CA ALA A 407 4.21 19.17 -19.39
C ALA A 407 4.02 18.42 -18.04
N LEU A 408 5.05 17.71 -17.57
CA LEU A 408 5.03 17.10 -16.21
C LEU A 408 5.00 18.14 -15.10
N GLN A 409 5.65 19.31 -15.27
CA GLN A 409 5.53 20.42 -14.33
C GLN A 409 4.11 20.98 -14.24
N GLN A 410 3.40 21.05 -15.37
CA GLN A 410 2.00 21.45 -15.40
C GLN A 410 1.11 20.40 -14.73
N LEU A 411 1.31 19.12 -15.00
CA LEU A 411 0.62 18.04 -14.30
C LEU A 411 0.85 18.10 -12.79
N ALA A 412 2.10 18.26 -12.36
CA ALA A 412 2.45 18.40 -10.95
C ALA A 412 1.86 19.68 -10.32
N ALA A 413 1.62 20.75 -11.09
CA ALA A 413 0.93 21.93 -10.58
C ALA A 413 -0.53 21.65 -10.28
N VAL A 414 -1.23 20.97 -11.20
CA VAL A 414 -2.64 20.56 -11.01
C VAL A 414 -2.78 19.63 -9.81
N VAL A 415 -1.91 18.64 -9.70
CA VAL A 415 -1.92 17.69 -8.58
C VAL A 415 -1.58 18.40 -7.25
N ALA A 416 -0.65 19.36 -7.28
CA ALA A 416 -0.22 20.10 -6.10
C ALA A 416 -1.31 21.02 -5.50
N GLU A 417 -2.32 21.41 -6.25
CA GLU A 417 -3.48 22.16 -5.75
C GLU A 417 -4.22 21.43 -4.62
N GLY A 418 -4.14 20.10 -4.60
CA GLY A 418 -4.69 19.26 -3.53
C GLY A 418 -3.90 19.22 -2.23
N PHE A 419 -2.71 19.87 -2.17
CA PHE A 419 -1.87 19.91 -0.97
C PHE A 419 -1.88 21.30 -0.32
N PRO A 420 -1.86 21.38 1.04
CA PRO A 420 -1.83 22.67 1.72
C PRO A 420 -0.57 23.48 1.34
N SER A 421 -0.77 24.71 0.91
CA SER A 421 0.33 25.63 0.58
C SER A 421 1.12 25.99 1.85
N ARG A 422 2.44 25.87 1.82
CA ARG A 422 3.35 26.26 2.94
C ARG A 422 3.27 27.71 3.39
N ALA A 423 2.60 28.60 2.65
CA ALA A 423 2.49 30.03 2.99
C ALA A 423 1.79 30.31 4.35
N HIS A 424 1.18 29.31 4.99
CA HIS A 424 0.44 29.47 6.25
C HIS A 424 1.11 28.83 7.48
N GLN A 425 2.30 28.25 7.37
CA GLN A 425 2.94 27.49 8.47
C GLN A 425 4.22 28.10 9.02
N ASP A 426 4.62 29.32 8.65
CA ASP A 426 5.71 30.03 9.35
C ASP A 426 5.14 31.03 10.36
N PRO A 427 5.07 30.69 11.68
CA PRO A 427 4.60 31.60 12.72
C PRO A 427 5.54 32.80 12.95
N ARG A 428 6.74 32.81 12.33
CA ARG A 428 7.78 33.82 12.55
C ARG A 428 7.62 35.08 11.69
N LEU A 429 6.68 35.11 10.74
CA LEU A 429 6.41 36.27 9.89
C LEU A 429 5.21 37.11 10.36
N ARG A 430 4.72 36.94 11.59
CA ARG A 430 3.71 37.81 12.21
C ARG A 430 4.28 38.61 13.38
N VAL A 431 5.40 39.28 13.19
CA VAL A 431 5.81 40.40 14.06
C VAL A 431 6.42 41.47 13.14
N GLY A 432 5.64 42.45 12.86
CA GLY A 432 6.00 43.65 12.14
C GLY A 432 4.82 44.61 12.16
#